data_d36fa38158f403859812704a2c51caf0
#
_entry.id   d36fa38158f403859812704a2c51caf0
#
_cell.length_a   1.000
_cell.length_b   1.000
_cell.length_c   1.000
_cell.angle_alpha   90.00
_cell.angle_beta   90.00
_cell.angle_gamma   90.00
#
_symmetry.space_group_name_H-M   'P 1'
#
loop_
_entity.id
_entity.type
_entity.pdbx_description
1 polymer ?
#
loop_
_entity_poly.entity_id
_entity_poly.type
_entity_poly.pdbx_seq_one_letter_code
_entity_poly.pdbx_strand_id
1 'polypeptide(L)'
;MKKLEKEAASIEDVAKNRCCRRIKKREPEEYKSLLNRLKRIEGQIRGISKMVESDAYCNDILIQISAVRSAITSFAGGLLESHIKSCVVNDVIAGKSETVDELVDTVIRFIK
;
A
#
# COMPACT_ATOMS: atom_id res chain seq x y z
N MET A 1 2.79 -19.55 1.05
CA MET A 1 1.76 -19.31 0.04
C MET A 1 0.35 -19.44 0.58
N LYS A 2 0.01 -20.56 1.19
CA LYS A 2 -1.31 -20.73 1.80
C LYS A 2 -1.62 -19.66 2.86
N LYS A 3 -0.62 -19.23 3.60
CA LYS A 3 -0.77 -18.19 4.63
C LYS A 3 -1.09 -16.83 4.04
N LEU A 4 -0.47 -16.49 2.91
CA LEU A 4 -0.73 -15.24 2.20
C LEU A 4 -2.12 -15.21 1.57
N GLU A 5 -2.55 -16.34 1.03
CA GLU A 5 -3.89 -16.47 0.47
C GLU A 5 -4.96 -16.33 1.55
N LYS A 6 -4.72 -16.91 2.72
CA LYS A 6 -5.61 -16.78 3.87
C LYS A 6 -5.71 -15.33 4.35
N GLU A 7 -4.59 -14.63 4.39
CA GLU A 7 -4.57 -13.22 4.80
C GLU A 7 -5.31 -12.35 3.80
N ALA A 8 -5.13 -12.57 2.51
CA ALA A 8 -5.83 -11.85 1.46
C ALA A 8 -7.33 -12.09 1.52
N ALA A 9 -7.76 -13.34 1.67
CA ALA A 9 -9.18 -13.68 1.81
C ALA A 9 -9.78 -13.04 3.06
N SER A 10 -9.06 -13.05 4.17
CA SER A 10 -9.51 -12.44 5.42
C SER A 10 -9.70 -10.93 5.28
N ILE A 11 -8.82 -10.26 4.56
CA ILE A 11 -8.91 -8.82 4.30
C ILE A 11 -10.15 -8.52 3.44
N GLU A 12 -10.38 -9.32 2.40
CA GLU A 12 -11.55 -9.16 1.55
C GLU A 12 -12.85 -9.39 2.31
N ASP A 13 -12.89 -10.43 3.13
CA ASP A 13 -14.06 -10.74 3.95
C ASP A 13 -14.34 -9.62 4.96
N VAL A 14 -13.31 -9.10 5.60
CA VAL A 14 -13.45 -7.99 6.53
C VAL A 14 -13.96 -6.75 5.81
N ALA A 15 -13.46 -6.46 4.62
CA ALA A 15 -13.91 -5.32 3.82
C ALA A 15 -15.38 -5.46 3.44
N LYS A 16 -15.81 -6.64 3.03
CA LYS A 16 -17.21 -6.93 2.69
C LYS A 16 -18.11 -6.80 3.89
N ASN A 17 -17.70 -7.34 5.03
CA ASN A 17 -18.51 -7.34 6.25
C ASN A 17 -18.63 -5.98 6.91
N ARG A 18 -17.67 -5.11 6.67
CA ARG A 18 -17.66 -3.76 7.27
C ARG A 18 -18.33 -2.70 6.41
N CYS A 19 -19.07 -3.10 5.42
CA CYS A 19 -19.80 -2.21 4.58
C CYS A 19 -19.02 -1.48 3.52
N CYS A 20 -19.78 -0.82 2.67
CA CYS A 20 -19.32 0.00 1.57
C CYS A 20 -18.37 1.11 1.99
N ARG A 21 -18.38 1.52 3.26
CA ARG A 21 -17.47 2.55 3.77
C ARG A 21 -16.01 2.12 3.75
N ARG A 22 -15.75 0.82 3.66
CA ARG A 22 -14.38 0.28 3.54
C ARG A 22 -13.90 0.24 2.11
N ILE A 23 -14.77 0.55 1.19
CA ILE A 23 -14.46 0.65 -0.23
C ILE A 23 -14.29 2.12 -0.56
N LYS A 24 -13.16 2.47 -1.12
CA LYS A 24 -12.92 3.83 -1.58
C LYS A 24 -12.98 3.88 -3.09
N LYS A 25 -13.97 4.60 -3.62
CA LYS A 25 -14.01 4.91 -5.04
C LYS A 25 -13.08 6.09 -5.32
N ARG A 26 -12.12 5.87 -6.19
CA ARG A 26 -11.18 6.92 -6.60
C ARG A 26 -11.58 7.48 -7.94
N GLU A 27 -11.20 8.71 -8.19
CA GLU A 27 -11.33 9.28 -9.51
C GLU A 27 -10.53 8.43 -10.51
N PRO A 28 -11.01 8.28 -11.77
CA PRO A 28 -10.34 7.42 -12.75
C PRO A 28 -8.87 7.76 -12.96
N GLU A 29 -8.52 9.03 -12.94
CA GLU A 29 -7.13 9.46 -13.10
C GLU A 29 -6.25 9.06 -11.93
N GLU A 30 -6.74 9.23 -10.71
CA GLU A 30 -6.04 8.81 -9.50
C GLU A 30 -5.84 7.31 -9.50
N TYR A 31 -6.89 6.56 -9.80
CA TYR A 31 -6.85 5.11 -9.86
C TYR A 31 -5.78 4.63 -10.86
N LYS A 32 -5.78 5.20 -12.05
CA LYS A 32 -4.82 4.87 -13.10
C LYS A 32 -3.40 5.20 -12.67
N SER A 33 -3.19 6.36 -12.07
CA SER A 33 -1.89 6.79 -11.57
C SER A 33 -1.35 5.83 -10.51
N LEU A 34 -2.18 5.42 -9.56
CA LEU A 34 -1.79 4.48 -8.51
C LEU A 34 -1.39 3.13 -9.10
N LEU A 35 -2.19 2.60 -10.04
CA LEU A 35 -1.89 1.33 -10.69
C LEU A 35 -0.60 1.39 -11.51
N ASN A 36 -0.37 2.49 -12.21
CA ASN A 36 0.84 2.66 -13.00
C ASN A 36 2.08 2.68 -12.11
N ARG A 37 2.00 3.33 -10.97
CA ARG A 37 3.10 3.35 -9.99
C ARG A 37 3.38 1.96 -9.43
N LEU A 38 2.33 1.21 -9.12
CA LEU A 38 2.47 -0.18 -8.64
C LEU A 38 3.06 -1.09 -9.71
N LYS A 39 2.66 -0.92 -10.95
CA LYS A 39 3.23 -1.70 -12.07
C LYS A 39 4.73 -1.44 -12.23
N ARG A 40 5.14 -0.21 -12.01
CA ARG A 40 6.55 0.16 -12.06
C ARG A 40 7.33 -0.54 -10.93
N ILE A 41 6.78 -0.52 -9.72
CA ILE A 41 7.37 -1.21 -8.57
C ILE A 41 7.45 -2.72 -8.84
N GLU A 42 6.40 -3.30 -9.37
CA GLU A 42 6.36 -4.72 -9.74
C GLU A 42 7.48 -5.05 -10.73
N GLY A 43 7.66 -4.19 -11.73
CA GLY A 43 8.76 -4.36 -12.70
C GLY A 43 10.13 -4.29 -12.05
N GLN A 44 10.32 -3.40 -11.08
CA GLN A 44 11.57 -3.31 -10.32
C GLN A 44 11.82 -4.58 -9.50
N ILE A 45 10.79 -5.14 -8.90
CA ILE A 45 10.91 -6.40 -8.15
C ILE A 45 11.29 -7.54 -9.07
N ARG A 46 10.69 -7.62 -10.26
CA ARG A 46 11.07 -8.63 -11.26
C ARG A 46 12.52 -8.47 -11.69
N GLY A 47 12.98 -7.23 -11.80
CA GLY A 47 14.39 -6.94 -12.08
C GLY A 47 15.31 -7.50 -11.00
N ILE A 48 14.94 -7.35 -9.74
CA ILE A 48 15.69 -7.93 -8.61
C ILE A 48 15.73 -9.45 -8.71
N SER A 49 14.60 -10.08 -9.04
CA SER A 49 14.55 -11.54 -9.23
C SER A 49 15.54 -12.00 -10.28
N LYS A 50 15.63 -11.28 -11.39
CA LYS A 50 16.60 -11.59 -12.45
C LYS A 50 18.05 -11.42 -11.99
N MET A 51 18.29 -10.43 -11.15
CA MET A 51 19.63 -10.24 -10.58
C MET A 51 20.03 -11.44 -9.70
N VAL A 52 19.09 -11.91 -8.87
CA VAL A 52 19.34 -13.11 -8.05
C VAL A 52 19.60 -14.33 -8.93
N GLU A 53 18.79 -14.52 -9.96
CA GLU A 53 18.91 -15.65 -10.89
C GLU A 53 20.25 -15.64 -11.63
N SER A 54 20.78 -14.47 -11.93
CA SER A 54 22.03 -14.31 -12.65
C SER A 54 23.24 -14.17 -11.74
N ASP A 55 23.08 -14.41 -10.44
CA ASP A 55 24.14 -14.32 -9.44
C ASP A 55 24.82 -12.94 -9.41
N ALA A 56 24.03 -11.88 -9.53
CA ALA A 56 24.54 -10.53 -9.43
C ALA A 56 25.15 -10.28 -8.05
N TYR A 57 26.07 -9.34 -8.01
CA TYR A 57 26.78 -8.99 -6.78
C TYR A 57 25.80 -8.49 -5.71
N CYS A 58 25.95 -8.96 -4.49
CA CYS A 58 25.01 -8.67 -3.39
C CYS A 58 24.80 -7.17 -3.17
N ASN A 59 25.86 -6.39 -3.21
CA ASN A 59 25.72 -4.96 -3.00
C ASN A 59 24.85 -4.28 -4.07
N ASP A 60 24.95 -4.74 -5.30
CA ASP A 60 24.13 -4.21 -6.39
C ASP A 60 22.66 -4.55 -6.18
N ILE A 61 22.39 -5.75 -5.70
CA ILE A 61 21.02 -6.17 -5.37
C ILE A 61 20.47 -5.31 -4.23
N LEU A 62 21.28 -5.06 -3.20
CA LEU A 62 20.87 -4.22 -2.07
C LEU A 62 20.56 -2.78 -2.49
N ILE A 63 21.32 -2.25 -3.44
CA ILE A 63 21.05 -0.91 -3.99
C ILE A 63 19.69 -0.89 -4.68
N GLN A 64 19.37 -1.92 -5.46
CA GLN A 64 18.07 -2.03 -6.11
C GLN A 64 16.92 -2.17 -5.10
N ILE A 65 17.15 -2.93 -4.03
CA ILE A 65 16.17 -3.06 -2.95
C ILE A 65 15.91 -1.70 -2.31
N SER A 66 16.94 -0.91 -2.08
CA SER A 66 16.81 0.43 -1.53
C SER A 66 15.97 1.33 -2.44
N ALA A 67 16.14 1.22 -3.75
CA ALA A 67 15.33 1.98 -4.71
C ALA A 67 13.86 1.56 -4.66
N VAL A 68 13.59 0.26 -4.58
CA VAL A 68 12.22 -0.25 -4.46
C VAL A 68 11.59 0.22 -3.15
N ARG A 69 12.34 0.16 -2.06
CA ARG A 69 11.87 0.65 -0.77
C ARG A 69 11.44 2.12 -0.84
N SER A 70 12.26 2.95 -1.48
CA SER A 70 11.93 4.37 -1.66
C SER A 70 10.67 4.56 -2.49
N ALA A 71 10.50 3.76 -3.55
CA ALA A 71 9.32 3.83 -4.40
C ALA A 71 8.06 3.43 -3.63
N ILE A 72 8.15 2.38 -2.82
CA ILE A 72 7.03 1.93 -1.99
C ILE A 72 6.68 2.99 -0.95
N THR A 73 7.67 3.57 -0.30
CA THR A 73 7.47 4.61 0.71
C THR A 73 6.79 5.83 0.09
N SER A 74 7.23 6.24 -1.09
CA SER A 74 6.62 7.36 -1.81
C SER A 74 5.17 7.05 -2.20
N PHE A 75 4.91 5.84 -2.67
CA PHE A 75 3.54 5.40 -2.99
C PHE A 75 2.66 5.43 -1.74
N ALA A 76 3.15 4.89 -0.64
CA ALA A 76 2.42 4.86 0.63
C ALA A 76 2.12 6.27 1.13
N GLY A 77 3.08 7.19 1.00
CA GLY A 77 2.90 8.58 1.39
C GLY A 77 1.79 9.27 0.61
N GLY A 78 1.74 9.07 -0.70
CA GLY A 78 0.67 9.61 -1.54
C GLY A 78 -0.69 9.04 -1.19
N LEU A 79 -0.74 7.73 -0.94
CA LEU A 79 -1.98 7.06 -0.55
C LEU A 79 -2.45 7.56 0.82
N LEU A 80 -1.54 7.72 1.76
CA LEU A 80 -1.84 8.23 3.11
C LEU A 80 -2.38 9.66 3.04
N GLU A 81 -1.76 10.51 2.26
CA GLU A 81 -2.21 11.89 2.07
C GLU A 81 -3.66 11.93 1.57
N SER A 82 -3.96 11.16 0.54
CA SER A 82 -5.30 11.05 -0.02
C SER A 82 -6.30 10.53 1.01
N HIS A 83 -5.91 9.52 1.78
CA HIS A 83 -6.73 8.93 2.82
C HIS A 83 -7.07 9.95 3.91
N ILE A 84 -6.09 10.71 4.38
CA ILE A 84 -6.31 11.73 5.40
C ILE A 84 -7.25 12.81 4.88
N LYS A 85 -6.98 13.34 3.69
CA LYS A 85 -7.73 14.45 3.12
C LYS A 85 -9.18 14.12 2.79
N SER A 86 -9.46 12.87 2.44
CA SER A 86 -10.82 12.47 2.08
C SER A 86 -11.51 11.65 3.16
N CYS A 87 -11.04 10.45 3.43
CA CYS A 87 -11.75 9.52 4.32
C CYS A 87 -11.70 9.94 5.78
N VAL A 88 -10.51 10.30 6.28
CA VAL A 88 -10.35 10.63 7.69
C VAL A 88 -11.05 11.94 8.04
N VAL A 89 -10.86 12.98 7.24
CA VAL A 89 -11.49 14.29 7.47
C VAL A 89 -13.00 14.15 7.43
N ASN A 90 -13.55 13.45 6.43
CA ASN A 90 -14.99 13.25 6.33
C ASN A 90 -15.56 12.51 7.54
N ASP A 91 -14.87 11.49 8.01
CA ASP A 91 -15.32 10.73 9.17
C ASP A 91 -15.27 11.56 10.45
N VAL A 92 -14.25 12.38 10.61
CA VAL A 92 -14.14 13.29 11.76
C VAL A 92 -15.30 14.30 11.75
N ILE A 93 -15.60 14.90 10.61
CA ILE A 93 -16.71 15.82 10.45
C ILE A 93 -18.04 15.14 10.78
N ALA A 94 -18.18 13.87 10.39
CA ALA A 94 -19.39 13.08 10.67
C ALA A 94 -19.46 12.57 12.13
N GLY A 95 -18.49 12.90 12.98
CA GLY A 95 -18.46 12.48 14.36
C GLY A 95 -17.94 11.06 14.59
N LYS A 96 -17.29 10.47 13.58
CA LYS A 96 -16.72 9.12 13.68
C LYS A 96 -15.23 9.22 13.98
N SER A 97 -14.86 8.99 15.22
CA SER A 97 -13.45 9.07 15.65
C SER A 97 -12.67 7.77 15.45
N GLU A 98 -13.35 6.68 15.14
CA GLU A 98 -12.73 5.37 14.95
C GLU A 98 -11.70 5.35 13.84
N THR A 99 -11.92 6.10 12.78
CA THR A 99 -11.01 6.19 11.64
C THR A 99 -9.69 6.84 12.03
N VAL A 100 -9.72 7.79 12.96
CA VAL A 100 -8.50 8.42 13.47
C VAL A 100 -7.65 7.42 14.25
N ASP A 101 -8.27 6.65 15.14
CA ASP A 101 -7.57 5.64 15.93
C ASP A 101 -6.97 4.55 15.04
N GLU A 102 -7.73 4.12 14.04
CA GLU A 102 -7.28 3.14 13.04
C GLU A 102 -6.07 3.67 12.28
N LEU A 103 -6.12 4.95 11.87
CA LEU A 103 -5.02 5.58 11.15
C LEU A 103 -3.76 5.63 12.01
N VAL A 104 -3.89 6.00 13.27
CA VAL A 104 -2.75 6.05 14.20
C VAL A 104 -2.10 4.68 14.31
N ASP A 105 -2.89 3.64 14.51
CA ASP A 105 -2.39 2.27 14.61
C ASP A 105 -1.66 1.85 13.32
N THR A 106 -2.23 2.17 12.16
CA THR A 106 -1.64 1.84 10.87
C THR A 106 -0.30 2.56 10.67
N VAL A 107 -0.25 3.85 10.99
CA VAL A 107 0.98 4.64 10.86
C VAL A 107 2.08 4.10 11.77
N ILE A 108 1.74 3.75 13.00
CA ILE A 108 2.71 3.19 13.94
C ILE A 108 3.29 1.88 13.41
N ARG A 109 2.45 1.01 12.86
CA ARG A 109 2.92 -0.24 12.26
C ARG A 109 3.81 0.00 11.06
N PHE A 110 3.46 0.99 10.25
CA PHE A 110 4.21 1.32 9.04
C PHE A 110 5.61 1.86 9.36
N ILE A 111 5.72 2.66 10.40
CA ILE A 111 7.00 3.26 10.81
C ILE A 111 7.96 2.20 11.38
N LYS A 112 7.43 1.16 12.00
CA LYS A 112 8.25 0.04 12.47
C LYS A 112 8.86 -0.72 11.30
#